data_70ca984ad75b9baaa7d0590620c47fd2
#
_entry.id   70ca984ad75b9baaa7d0590620c47fd2
#
_cell.length_a   1.000
_cell.length_b   1.000
_cell.length_c   1.000
_cell.angle_alpha   90.00
_cell.angle_beta   90.00
_cell.angle_gamma   90.00
#
_symmetry.space_group_name_H-M   'P 1'
#
loop_
_entity.id
_entity.type
_entity.pdbx_description
1 polymer ?
#
loop_
_entity_poly.entity_id
_entity_poly.type
_entity_poly.pdbx_seq_one_letter_code
_entity_poly.pdbx_strand_id
1 'polypeptide(L)'
;MKVWVGIDVANDSLAVWIRPLGHSFSVPNTFAGYQEIVKRCRGHGVQRLLVESTGGYEQGVVESCLSKALPVARIMPQRARAFANALGKRAKTD
;
A
#
# COMPACT_ATOMS: atom_id res chain seq x y z
N MET A 1 5.22 16.20 7.37
CA MET A 1 4.90 14.88 7.95
C MET A 1 5.20 13.78 6.96
N LYS A 2 5.86 12.73 7.42
CA LYS A 2 6.18 11.59 6.56
C LYS A 2 4.97 10.66 6.48
N VAL A 3 4.54 10.36 5.27
CA VAL A 3 3.37 9.52 5.04
C VAL A 3 3.82 8.24 4.36
N TRP A 4 3.36 7.12 4.88
CA TRP A 4 3.67 5.80 4.37
C TRP A 4 2.37 5.08 4.01
N VAL A 5 2.42 4.29 2.96
CA VAL A 5 1.24 3.55 2.53
C VAL A 5 1.57 2.06 2.49
N GLY A 6 0.69 1.25 3.06
CA GLY A 6 0.80 -0.20 2.98
C GLY A 6 -0.35 -0.75 2.14
N ILE A 7 -0.06 -1.69 1.27
CA ILE A 7 -1.07 -2.33 0.42
C ILE A 7 -0.98 -3.83 0.59
N ASP A 8 -2.07 -4.42 1.07
CA ASP A 8 -2.22 -5.87 1.17
C ASP A 8 -3.01 -6.34 -0.05
N VAL A 9 -2.40 -7.19 -0.85
CA VAL A 9 -2.94 -7.57 -2.16
C VAL A 9 -3.64 -8.90 -2.10
N ALA A 10 -4.86 -8.95 -2.62
CA ALA A 10 -5.58 -10.18 -2.86
C ALA A 10 -5.91 -10.28 -4.34
N ASN A 11 -6.42 -11.41 -4.77
CA ASN A 11 -6.75 -11.64 -6.17
C ASN A 11 -7.69 -10.57 -6.71
N ASP A 12 -8.72 -10.23 -5.95
CA ASP A 12 -9.79 -9.36 -6.43
C ASP A 12 -9.89 -8.03 -5.70
N SER A 13 -9.06 -7.81 -4.67
CA SER A 13 -9.14 -6.58 -3.89
C SER A 13 -7.80 -6.17 -3.33
N LEU A 14 -7.71 -4.90 -2.94
CA LEU A 14 -6.53 -4.32 -2.30
C LEU A 14 -6.97 -3.60 -1.04
N ALA A 15 -6.33 -3.93 0.08
CA ALA A 15 -6.56 -3.22 1.34
C ALA A 15 -5.41 -2.24 1.53
N VAL A 16 -5.73 -0.99 1.80
CA VAL A 16 -4.76 0.10 1.80
C VAL A 16 -4.80 0.83 3.15
N TRP A 17 -3.62 1.11 3.69
CA TRP A 17 -3.47 1.89 4.92
C TRP A 17 -2.56 3.06 4.65
N ILE A 18 -2.97 4.25 5.09
CA ILE A 18 -2.16 5.47 4.98
C ILE A 18 -1.75 5.89 6.39
N ARG A 19 -0.46 5.83 6.67
CA ARG A 19 0.08 6.12 7.99
C ARG A 19 0.91 7.40 7.98
N PRO A 20 0.92 8.18 9.02
CA PRO A 20 0.26 7.98 10.32
C PRO A 20 -1.15 8.53 10.38
N LEU A 21 -1.75 8.86 9.25
CA LEU A 21 -3.06 9.51 9.20
C LEU A 21 -4.20 8.62 9.70
N GLY A 22 -3.98 7.32 9.75
CA GLY A 22 -4.99 6.40 10.21
C GLY A 22 -6.09 6.11 9.21
N HIS A 23 -5.89 6.47 7.95
CA HIS A 23 -6.87 6.19 6.90
C HIS A 23 -6.70 4.77 6.39
N SER A 24 -7.78 4.04 6.24
CA SER A 24 -7.75 2.74 5.59
C SER A 24 -8.97 2.61 4.69
N PHE A 25 -8.79 1.89 3.61
CA PHE A 25 -9.87 1.67 2.64
C PHE A 25 -9.53 0.46 1.78
N SER A 26 -10.52 -0.02 1.05
CA SER A 26 -10.33 -1.12 0.10
C SER A 26 -10.78 -0.68 -1.28
N VAL A 27 -10.09 -1.19 -2.30
CA VAL A 27 -10.47 -0.96 -3.69
C VAL A 27 -10.36 -2.29 -4.43
N PRO A 28 -11.05 -2.43 -5.57
CA PRO A 28 -10.87 -3.63 -6.38
C PRO A 28 -9.46 -3.69 -6.96
N ASN A 29 -8.98 -4.91 -7.19
CA ASN A 29 -7.68 -5.13 -7.83
C ASN A 29 -7.86 -4.97 -9.34
N THR A 30 -8.15 -3.75 -9.77
CA THR A 30 -8.44 -3.37 -11.15
C THR A 30 -7.82 -2.03 -11.44
N PHE A 31 -7.79 -1.65 -12.71
CA PHE A 31 -7.25 -0.36 -13.11
C PHE A 31 -7.94 0.80 -12.36
N ALA A 32 -9.26 0.73 -12.23
CA ALA A 32 -10.01 1.77 -11.51
C ALA A 32 -9.56 1.85 -10.04
N GLY A 33 -9.33 0.69 -9.41
CA GLY A 33 -8.83 0.65 -8.04
C GLY A 33 -7.45 1.28 -7.92
N TYR A 34 -6.56 1.00 -8.86
CA TYR A 34 -5.21 1.58 -8.85
C TYR A 34 -5.27 3.09 -8.99
N GLN A 35 -6.17 3.59 -9.83
CA GLN A 35 -6.31 5.03 -10.00
C GLN A 35 -6.78 5.71 -8.72
N GLU A 36 -7.67 5.04 -7.98
CA GLU A 36 -8.13 5.58 -6.71
C GLU A 36 -6.98 5.66 -5.70
N ILE A 37 -6.14 4.62 -5.66
CA ILE A 37 -4.97 4.63 -4.77
C ILE A 37 -4.03 5.78 -5.14
N VAL A 38 -3.72 5.92 -6.43
CA VAL A 38 -2.83 6.99 -6.90
C VAL A 38 -3.39 8.36 -6.54
N LYS A 39 -4.67 8.54 -6.75
CA LYS A 39 -5.32 9.81 -6.45
C LYS A 39 -5.19 10.17 -4.98
N ARG A 40 -5.46 9.21 -4.10
CA ARG A 40 -5.37 9.46 -2.66
C ARG A 40 -3.92 9.68 -2.21
N CYS A 41 -2.98 8.92 -2.78
CA CYS A 41 -1.58 9.07 -2.43
C CYS A 41 -1.03 10.44 -2.81
N ARG A 42 -1.42 10.95 -3.97
CA ARG A 42 -0.92 12.24 -4.44
C ARG A 42 -1.28 13.39 -3.52
N GLY A 43 -2.39 13.26 -2.83
CA GLY A 43 -2.82 14.31 -1.92
C GLY A 43 -1.98 14.42 -0.66
N HIS A 44 -1.13 13.44 -0.38
CA HIS A 44 -0.42 13.35 0.90
C HIS A 44 1.10 13.45 0.79
N GLY A 45 1.66 13.49 -0.40
CA GLY A 45 3.12 13.49 -0.53
C GLY A 45 3.75 12.24 0.06
N VAL A 46 3.30 11.09 -0.41
CA VAL A 46 3.69 9.79 0.14
C VAL A 46 5.19 9.55 0.03
N GLN A 47 5.80 9.17 1.16
CA GLN A 47 7.22 8.86 1.25
C GLN A 47 7.52 7.50 0.62
N ARG A 48 6.65 6.50 0.82
CA ARG A 48 6.86 5.16 0.31
C ARG A 48 5.54 4.39 0.29
N LEU A 49 5.33 3.61 -0.77
CA LEU A 49 4.24 2.64 -0.82
C LEU A 49 4.87 1.25 -0.73
N LEU A 50 4.42 0.46 0.24
CA LEU A 50 4.92 -0.89 0.43
C LEU A 50 3.84 -1.88 0.01
N VAL A 51 4.15 -2.71 -0.98
CA VAL A 51 3.19 -3.65 -1.55
C VAL A 51 3.69 -5.07 -1.24
N GLU A 52 2.85 -5.86 -0.62
CA GLU A 52 3.19 -7.24 -0.30
C GLU A 52 3.25 -8.07 -1.58
N SER A 53 4.33 -8.84 -1.73
CA SER A 53 4.52 -9.69 -2.91
C SER A 53 3.69 -10.97 -2.73
N THR A 54 2.73 -11.20 -3.61
CA THR A 54 1.77 -12.28 -3.46
C THR A 54 1.56 -13.08 -4.75
N GLY A 55 2.65 -13.47 -5.40
CA GLY A 55 2.56 -14.38 -6.53
C GLY A 55 2.02 -13.77 -7.81
N GLY A 56 2.17 -12.48 -7.98
CA GLY A 56 1.82 -11.81 -9.23
C GLY A 56 0.57 -10.96 -9.16
N TYR A 57 -0.26 -11.11 -8.15
CA TYR A 57 -1.47 -10.31 -8.02
C TYR A 57 -1.17 -8.84 -7.77
N GLU A 58 0.05 -8.52 -7.32
CA GLU A 58 0.47 -7.15 -7.05
C GLU A 58 0.95 -6.42 -8.30
N GLN A 59 1.14 -7.11 -9.41
CA GLN A 59 1.79 -6.52 -10.58
C GLN A 59 1.07 -5.29 -11.11
N GLY A 60 -0.25 -5.36 -11.21
CA GLY A 60 -1.04 -4.24 -11.76
C GLY A 60 -0.90 -2.97 -10.92
N VAL A 61 -1.03 -3.09 -9.61
CA VAL A 61 -0.95 -1.91 -8.76
C VAL A 61 0.48 -1.35 -8.73
N VAL A 62 1.49 -2.22 -8.75
CA VAL A 62 2.88 -1.77 -8.77
C VAL A 62 3.16 -1.00 -10.07
N GLU A 63 2.75 -1.53 -11.21
CA GLU A 63 2.96 -0.87 -12.49
C GLU A 63 2.25 0.48 -12.56
N SER A 64 1.03 0.55 -12.05
CA SER A 64 0.29 1.80 -12.04
C SER A 64 0.97 2.85 -11.17
N CYS A 65 1.46 2.45 -10.00
CA CYS A 65 2.17 3.38 -9.13
C CYS A 65 3.47 3.87 -9.76
N LEU A 66 4.22 2.96 -10.37
CA LEU A 66 5.47 3.34 -11.04
C LEU A 66 5.22 4.30 -12.20
N SER A 67 4.15 4.06 -12.96
CA SER A 67 3.84 4.93 -14.10
C SER A 67 3.48 6.34 -13.66
N LYS A 68 3.11 6.53 -12.41
CA LYS A 68 2.79 7.84 -11.84
C LYS A 68 3.91 8.36 -10.96
N ALA A 69 5.09 7.76 -11.05
CA ALA A 69 6.28 8.17 -10.31
C ALA A 69 6.10 8.12 -8.80
N LEU A 70 5.30 7.20 -8.30
CA LEU A 70 5.15 7.01 -6.86
C LEU A 70 6.23 6.05 -6.35
N PRO A 71 6.74 6.28 -5.13
CA PRO A 71 7.86 5.49 -4.58
C PRO A 71 7.39 4.13 -4.05
N VAL A 72 7.06 3.22 -4.95
CA VAL A 72 6.54 1.91 -4.60
C VAL A 72 7.65 0.88 -4.47
N ALA A 73 7.50 -0.04 -3.51
CA ALA A 73 8.43 -1.15 -3.30
C ALA A 73 7.64 -2.42 -2.99
N ARG A 74 8.07 -3.54 -3.58
CA ARG A 74 7.54 -4.85 -3.23
C ARG A 74 8.30 -5.36 -2.02
N ILE A 75 7.59 -5.96 -1.07
CA ILE A 75 8.22 -6.57 0.08
C ILE A 75 7.65 -7.97 0.31
N MET A 76 8.45 -8.81 0.97
CA MET A 76 8.00 -10.15 1.32
C MET A 76 6.95 -10.07 2.43
N PRO A 77 6.00 -11.00 2.49
CA PRO A 77 4.95 -10.96 3.51
C PRO A 77 5.48 -10.83 4.94
N GLN A 78 6.52 -11.59 5.29
CA GLN A 78 7.06 -11.51 6.64
C GLN A 78 7.71 -10.15 6.91
N ARG A 79 8.29 -9.53 5.90
CA ARG A 79 8.86 -8.19 6.06
C ARG A 79 7.77 -7.14 6.17
N ALA A 80 6.67 -7.35 5.47
CA ALA A 80 5.53 -6.45 5.57
C ALA A 80 5.01 -6.41 7.00
N ARG A 81 4.89 -7.57 7.63
CA ARG A 81 4.42 -7.64 9.02
C ARG A 81 5.41 -6.99 9.97
N ALA A 82 6.69 -7.26 9.79
CA ALA A 82 7.71 -6.66 10.65
C ALA A 82 7.71 -5.14 10.52
N PHE A 83 7.57 -4.64 9.30
CA PHE A 83 7.53 -3.21 9.05
C PHE A 83 6.30 -2.57 9.69
N ALA A 84 5.15 -3.22 9.55
CA ALA A 84 3.92 -2.72 10.15
C ALA A 84 4.03 -2.66 11.67
N ASN A 85 4.63 -3.67 12.28
CA ASN A 85 4.85 -3.69 13.73
C ASN A 85 5.78 -2.56 14.17
N ALA A 86 6.82 -2.33 13.40
CA ALA A 86 7.78 -1.27 13.72
C ALA A 86 7.13 0.11 13.64
N LEU A 87 6.23 0.29 12.69
CA LEU A 87 5.57 1.57 12.53
C LEU A 87 4.43 1.77 13.51
N GLY A 88 3.73 0.70 13.73
CA GLY A 88 2.55 0.80 14.51
C GLY A 88 2.72 0.51 15.94
N LYS A 89 3.30 0.02 16.20
CA LYS A 89 3.27 -0.37 17.36
C LYS A 89 2.13 -0.84 18.00
N ARG A 90 1.93 -0.99 17.82
CA ARG A 90 1.21 -1.48 18.23
C ARG A 90 0.33 -1.95 18.26
N ALA A 91 0.34 -2.06 17.85
CA ALA A 91 -0.44 -2.58 17.80
C ALA A 91 -1.08 -3.32 18.01
N LYS A 92 -0.99 -3.58 18.24
CA LYS A 92 -1.57 -4.33 18.43
C LYS A 92 -2.35 -4.85 18.45
N THR A 93 -2.18 -4.86 18.21
CA THR A 93 -2.86 -5.36 18.11
C THR A 93 -3.51 -5.81 18.06
N ASP A 94 -3.37 -5.89 18.05
CA ASP A 94 -3.94 -6.36 17.94
C ASP A 94 -4.35 -6.68 17.97
#